data_95335951a2e4db8ee15dcff90d9e9d5c
#
_entry.id   95335951a2e4db8ee15dcff90d9e9d5c
#
_cell.length_a   1.000
_cell.length_b   1.000
_cell.length_c   1.000
_cell.angle_alpha   90.00
_cell.angle_beta   90.00
_cell.angle_gamma   90.00
#
_symmetry.space_group_name_H-M   'P 1'
#
loop_
_entity.id
_entity.type
_entity.pdbx_description
1 polymer ?
#
loop_
_entity_poly.entity_id
_entity_poly.type
_entity_poly.pdbx_seq_one_letter_code
_entity_poly.pdbx_strand_id
1 'polypeptide(L)'
;VRGIVGDGASWDVALARYTDRPPSGLDPVEHAVLLIGLYELSARPDVPYRVVINEGVGLARRFGATEGHKYVNAVLDRAARELRRDEH
;
A
#
# COMPACT_ATOMS: atom_id res chain seq x y z
N VAL A 1 13.42 11.25 -0.08
CA VAL A 1 12.69 12.17 0.77
C VAL A 1 11.86 13.14 -0.05
N ARG A 2 12.52 13.74 -1.01
CA ARG A 2 11.84 14.68 -1.86
C ARG A 2 10.68 14.04 -2.61
N GLY A 3 10.87 12.82 -3.07
CA GLY A 3 9.83 12.10 -3.79
C GLY A 3 8.60 11.86 -2.94
N ILE A 4 8.78 11.62 -1.65
CA ILE A 4 7.65 11.37 -0.77
C ILE A 4 6.99 12.66 -0.34
N VAL A 5 7.79 13.61 0.12
CA VAL A 5 7.25 14.85 0.66
C VAL A 5 6.68 15.73 -0.44
N GLY A 6 7.40 15.85 -1.54
CA GLY A 6 6.98 16.71 -2.64
C GLY A 6 5.95 16.09 -3.56
N ASP A 7 5.84 14.77 -3.55
CA ASP A 7 5.00 14.03 -4.50
C ASP A 7 3.89 13.25 -3.83
N GLY A 8 3.34 13.76 -2.73
CA GLY A 8 2.24 13.09 -2.05
C GLY A 8 1.06 12.82 -2.97
N ALA A 9 0.74 13.80 -3.83
CA ALA A 9 -0.34 13.63 -4.79
C ALA A 9 -0.02 12.53 -5.82
N SER A 10 1.26 12.39 -6.19
CA SER A 10 1.68 11.35 -7.13
C SER A 10 1.53 9.97 -6.52
N TRP A 11 1.78 9.82 -5.23
CA TRP A 11 1.59 8.54 -4.57
C TRP A 11 0.12 8.15 -4.51
N ASP A 12 -0.78 9.12 -4.32
CA ASP A 12 -2.21 8.84 -4.37
C ASP A 12 -2.65 8.46 -5.78
N VAL A 13 -2.08 9.10 -6.80
CA VAL A 13 -2.37 8.75 -8.19
C VAL A 13 -1.88 7.34 -8.48
N ALA A 14 -0.68 6.98 -8.01
CA ALA A 14 -0.15 5.65 -8.20
C ALA A 14 -1.00 4.61 -7.47
N LEU A 15 -1.44 4.93 -6.26
CA LEU A 15 -2.28 4.03 -5.49
C LEU A 15 -3.62 3.78 -6.18
N ALA A 16 -4.16 4.79 -6.84
CA ALA A 16 -5.45 4.67 -7.53
C ALA A 16 -5.44 3.60 -8.62
N ARG A 17 -4.27 3.22 -9.11
CA ARG A 17 -4.15 2.16 -10.12
C ARG A 17 -4.49 0.79 -9.54
N TYR A 18 -4.39 0.64 -8.22
CA TYR A 18 -4.54 -0.66 -7.56
C TYR A 18 -5.76 -0.74 -6.68
N THR A 19 -6.51 0.35 -6.54
CA THR A 19 -7.71 0.39 -5.73
C THR A 19 -8.90 0.87 -6.56
N ASP A 20 -10.07 0.37 -6.24
CA ASP A 20 -11.31 0.76 -6.89
C ASP A 20 -12.06 1.85 -6.12
N ARG A 21 -11.44 2.36 -5.04
CA ARG A 21 -12.03 3.40 -4.20
C ARG A 21 -11.21 4.67 -4.28
N PRO A 22 -11.86 5.84 -4.27
CA PRO A 22 -11.10 7.10 -4.20
C PRO A 22 -10.43 7.22 -2.84
N PRO A 23 -9.30 7.95 -2.75
CA PRO A 23 -8.60 8.12 -1.47
C PRO A 23 -9.52 8.66 -0.37
N SER A 24 -10.47 9.51 -0.72
CA SER A 24 -11.41 10.06 0.25
C SER A 24 -12.37 9.01 0.81
N GLY A 25 -12.49 7.87 0.15
CA GLY A 25 -13.35 6.78 0.61
C GLY A 25 -12.63 5.76 1.46
N LEU A 26 -11.34 5.96 1.72
CA LEU A 26 -10.57 5.03 2.52
C LEU A 26 -10.50 5.49 3.97
N ASP A 27 -10.48 4.52 4.89
CA ASP A 27 -10.17 4.80 6.27
C ASP A 27 -8.77 5.43 6.34
N PRO A 28 -8.55 6.47 7.18
CA PRO A 28 -7.23 7.13 7.24
C PRO A 28 -6.07 6.19 7.54
N VAL A 29 -6.28 5.20 8.40
CA VAL A 29 -5.23 4.24 8.72
C VAL A 29 -4.93 3.37 7.51
N GLU A 30 -5.97 2.88 6.84
CA GLU A 30 -5.79 2.06 5.65
C GLU A 30 -5.10 2.83 4.54
N HIS A 31 -5.49 4.09 4.36
CA HIS A 31 -4.87 4.96 3.37
C HIS A 31 -3.37 5.10 3.63
N ALA A 32 -3.01 5.40 4.89
CA ALA A 32 -1.61 5.54 5.26
C ALA A 32 -0.83 4.24 5.08
N VAL A 33 -1.42 3.13 5.49
CA VAL A 33 -0.79 1.81 5.36
C VAL A 33 -0.55 1.47 3.89
N LEU A 34 -1.53 1.76 3.04
CA LEU A 34 -1.40 1.49 1.60
C LEU A 34 -0.31 2.34 0.97
N LEU A 35 -0.20 3.61 1.35
CA LEU A 35 0.85 4.48 0.82
C LEU A 35 2.23 4.01 1.25
N ILE A 36 2.38 3.63 2.51
CA ILE A 36 3.64 3.11 3.01
C ILE A 36 4.01 1.82 2.29
N GLY A 37 3.05 0.91 2.15
CA GLY A 37 3.30 -0.36 1.46
C GLY A 37 3.67 -0.14 0.00
N LEU A 38 2.98 0.75 -0.67
CA LEU A 38 3.28 1.06 -2.07
C LEU A 38 4.69 1.63 -2.21
N TYR A 39 5.08 2.52 -1.30
CA TYR A 39 6.42 3.06 -1.28
C TYR A 39 7.46 1.95 -1.11
N GLU A 40 7.24 1.06 -0.15
CA GLU A 40 8.20 -0.02 0.10
C GLU A 40 8.30 -0.97 -1.09
N LEU A 41 7.18 -1.28 -1.72
CA LEU A 41 7.19 -2.14 -2.90
C LEU A 41 7.95 -1.48 -4.06
N SER A 42 7.84 -0.17 -4.18
CA SER A 42 8.46 0.57 -5.29
C SER A 42 9.93 0.91 -5.03
N ALA A 43 10.26 1.32 -3.81
CA ALA A 43 11.55 1.92 -3.50
C ALA A 43 12.46 1.08 -2.61
N ARG A 44 11.94 0.02 -2.02
CA ARG A 44 12.72 -0.82 -1.12
C ARG A 44 12.75 -2.27 -1.61
N PRO A 45 13.48 -2.55 -2.70
CA PRO A 45 13.52 -3.91 -3.24
C PRO A 45 14.21 -4.91 -2.31
N ASP A 46 14.94 -4.42 -1.32
CA ASP A 46 15.58 -5.26 -0.31
C ASP A 46 14.57 -5.87 0.66
N VAL A 47 13.36 -5.33 0.73
CA VAL A 47 12.31 -5.86 1.59
C VAL A 47 11.42 -6.78 0.75
N PRO A 48 11.31 -8.07 1.10
CA PRO A 48 10.45 -9.00 0.34
C PRO A 48 9.00 -8.52 0.32
N TYR A 49 8.33 -8.71 -0.81
CA TYR A 49 6.96 -8.21 -0.95
C TYR A 49 6.02 -8.83 0.08
N ARG A 50 6.26 -10.08 0.47
CA ARG A 50 5.42 -10.74 1.47
C ARG A 50 5.53 -10.07 2.83
N VAL A 51 6.72 -9.59 3.16
CA VAL A 51 6.94 -8.87 4.41
C VAL A 51 6.18 -7.55 4.39
N VAL A 52 6.24 -6.84 3.25
CA VAL A 52 5.52 -5.57 3.10
C VAL A 52 4.02 -5.78 3.32
N ILE A 53 3.46 -6.81 2.68
CA ILE A 53 2.04 -7.10 2.80
C ILE A 53 1.67 -7.49 4.22
N ASN A 54 2.45 -8.37 4.84
CA ASN A 54 2.16 -8.83 6.19
C ASN A 54 2.19 -7.71 7.20
N GLU A 55 3.15 -6.80 7.07
CA GLU A 55 3.23 -5.66 7.97
C GLU A 55 2.05 -4.71 7.78
N GLY A 56 1.69 -4.45 6.54
CA GLY A 56 0.55 -3.59 6.25
C GLY A 56 -0.76 -4.17 6.77
N VAL A 57 -0.97 -5.46 6.54
CA VAL A 57 -2.15 -6.16 7.03
C VAL A 57 -2.20 -6.13 8.55
N GLY A 58 -1.05 -6.34 9.21
CA GLY A 58 -0.98 -6.31 10.66
C GLY A 58 -1.35 -4.94 11.23
N LEU A 59 -0.87 -3.88 10.62
CA LEU A 59 -1.21 -2.53 11.05
C LEU A 59 -2.70 -2.24 10.85
N ALA A 60 -3.24 -2.67 9.72
CA ALA A 60 -4.66 -2.45 9.44
C ALA A 60 -5.55 -3.22 10.43
N ARG A 61 -5.14 -4.41 10.84
CA ARG A 61 -5.90 -5.17 11.84
C ARG A 61 -5.92 -4.48 13.19
N ARG A 62 -4.79 -3.88 13.58
CA ARG A 62 -4.66 -3.28 14.89
C ARG A 62 -5.30 -1.91 14.98
N PHE A 63 -5.25 -1.13 13.93
CA PHE A 63 -5.60 0.28 13.99
C PHE A 63 -6.66 0.70 12.97
N GLY A 64 -6.95 -0.13 11.99
CA GLY A 64 -7.89 0.21 10.94
C GLY A 64 -9.33 -0.20 11.26
N ALA A 65 -10.20 0.01 10.31
CA ALA A 65 -11.60 -0.39 10.44
C ALA A 65 -11.74 -1.90 10.33
N THR A 66 -12.86 -2.41 10.82
CA THR A 66 -13.19 -3.83 10.74
C THR A 66 -13.12 -4.28 9.27
N GLU A 67 -12.45 -5.37 9.01
CA GLU A 67 -12.29 -5.95 7.67
C GLU A 67 -11.41 -5.12 6.73
N GLY A 68 -10.89 -3.98 7.17
CA GLY A 68 -10.00 -3.16 6.34
C GLY A 68 -8.72 -3.89 5.97
N HIS A 69 -8.26 -4.79 6.83
CA HIS A 69 -7.04 -5.54 6.56
C HIS A 69 -7.17 -6.43 5.32
N LYS A 70 -8.38 -6.90 5.02
CA LYS A 70 -8.61 -7.71 3.83
C LYS A 70 -8.45 -6.87 2.56
N TYR A 71 -8.94 -5.65 2.62
CA TYR A 71 -8.80 -4.73 1.50
C TYR A 71 -7.33 -4.35 1.30
N VAL A 72 -6.62 -4.06 2.39
CA VAL A 72 -5.19 -3.74 2.34
C VAL A 72 -4.42 -4.89 1.70
N ASN A 73 -4.71 -6.12 2.13
CA ASN A 73 -4.04 -7.30 1.58
C ASN A 73 -4.27 -7.40 0.07
N ALA A 74 -5.51 -7.22 -0.36
CA ALA A 74 -5.85 -7.34 -1.79
C ALA A 74 -5.16 -6.27 -2.63
N VAL A 75 -5.14 -5.02 -2.14
CA VAL A 75 -4.54 -3.92 -2.87
C VAL A 75 -3.03 -4.09 -2.95
N LEU A 76 -2.39 -4.42 -1.83
CA LEU A 76 -0.93 -4.58 -1.83
C LEU A 76 -0.49 -5.78 -2.64
N ASP A 77 -1.27 -6.87 -2.64
CA ASP A 77 -0.97 -8.02 -3.48
C ASP A 77 -1.05 -7.66 -4.96
N ARG A 78 -2.06 -6.89 -5.32
CA ARG A 78 -2.22 -6.44 -6.71
C ARG A 78 -1.05 -5.56 -7.12
N ALA A 79 -0.62 -4.65 -6.25
CA ALA A 79 0.53 -3.79 -6.53
C ALA A 79 1.81 -4.61 -6.63
N ALA A 80 1.97 -5.60 -5.77
CA ALA A 80 3.17 -6.43 -5.77
C ALA A 80 3.30 -7.24 -7.07
N ARG A 81 2.19 -7.70 -7.61
CA ARG A 81 2.22 -8.44 -8.86
C ARG A 81 2.82 -7.62 -10.00
N GLU A 82 2.58 -6.34 -9.98
CA GLU A 82 3.12 -5.45 -11.00
C GLU A 82 4.52 -4.96 -10.65
N LEU A 83 4.71 -4.50 -9.42
CA LEU A 83 5.95 -3.85 -9.01
C LEU A 83 7.06 -4.84 -8.66
N ARG A 84 6.71 -6.04 -8.26
CA ARG A 84 7.65 -7.09 -7.88
C ARG A 84 7.43 -8.32 -8.73
N ARG A 85 7.32 -8.11 -10.01
CA ARG A 85 7.03 -9.17 -10.98
C ARG A 85 8.05 -10.32 -10.92
N ASP A 86 9.31 -9.98 -10.78
CA ASP A 86 10.38 -10.97 -10.73
C ASP A 86 10.37 -11.77 -9.43
N GLU A 87 9.83 -11.20 -8.38
CA GLU A 87 9.78 -11.81 -7.07
C GLU A 87 8.51 -12.62 -6.87
N HIS A 88 7.45 -12.20 -7.54
CA HIS A 88 6.14 -12.81 -7.41
C HIS A 88 6.07 -14.08 -8.27
#